data_2e2518413be368413f294279e0081600
#
_entry.id   2e2518413be368413f294279e0081600
#
_cell.length_a   1.000
_cell.length_b   1.000
_cell.length_c   1.000
_cell.angle_alpha   90.00
_cell.angle_beta   90.00
_cell.angle_gamma   90.00
#
_symmetry.space_group_name_H-M   'P 1'
#
loop_
_entity.id
_entity.type
_entity.pdbx_description
1 polymer ?
#
loop_
_entity_poly.entity_id
_entity_poly.type
_entity_poly.pdbx_seq_one_letter_code
_entity_poly.pdbx_strand_id
1 'polypeptide(L)'
;MSGSLTNAVFFVSSPSTSSRTLVLRVYGPSSGVLIPRLRELQVLHVLSSRYKLGPRIYGTFTNGRIEEYFDSVTLTATDIREPQTSAYIAARMAELHGVDLKIVEGQSHGSNFKIGVRKNVQSWLPHARDVLALPAITPAIRKELDLDRFQIKWESYMRWLKAAHVDAHPVLCHNDAQYGNILRLNNAEEGKPEHHQVRPSVHYISFSS
;
A
#
# COMPACT_ATOMS: atom_id res chain seq x y z
N MET A 1 18.66 -0.08 9.30
CA MET A 1 17.35 -0.71 9.63
C MET A 1 16.29 0.37 9.59
N SER A 2 15.35 0.27 8.68
CA SER A 2 14.13 1.09 8.73
C SER A 2 13.04 0.22 9.32
N GLY A 3 12.65 0.47 10.57
CA GLY A 3 11.59 -0.23 11.26
C GLY A 3 10.29 0.54 11.14
N SER A 4 9.34 0.04 10.37
CA SER A 4 7.95 0.48 10.45
C SER A 4 7.24 -0.37 11.53
N LEU A 5 6.15 0.13 12.09
CA LEU A 5 5.32 -0.61 13.08
C LEU A 5 4.84 -1.98 12.55
N THR A 6 4.85 -2.17 11.23
CA THR A 6 4.29 -3.35 10.57
C THR A 6 5.32 -4.27 9.93
N ASN A 7 6.53 -3.78 9.59
CA ASN A 7 7.54 -4.57 8.86
C ASN A 7 8.97 -4.15 9.19
N ALA A 8 9.89 -5.14 9.21
CA ALA A 8 11.33 -4.90 9.15
C ALA A 8 11.84 -5.21 7.73
N VAL A 9 12.72 -4.36 7.20
CA VAL A 9 13.26 -4.48 5.84
C VAL A 9 14.76 -4.66 5.90
N PHE A 10 15.27 -5.69 5.21
CA PHE A 10 16.70 -6.01 5.12
C PHE A 10 17.10 -6.13 3.66
N PHE A 11 18.31 -5.68 3.34
CA PHE A 11 18.95 -5.93 2.06
C PHE A 11 19.88 -7.12 2.21
N VAL A 12 19.72 -8.11 1.33
CA VAL A 12 20.44 -9.38 1.39
C VAL A 12 21.17 -9.59 0.08
N SER A 13 22.49 -9.84 0.14
CA SER A 13 23.32 -10.18 -1.00
C SER A 13 24.17 -11.41 -0.67
N SER A 14 24.48 -12.24 -1.68
CA SER A 14 25.37 -13.38 -1.52
C SER A 14 26.70 -13.11 -2.23
N PRO A 15 27.84 -13.25 -1.55
CA PRO A 15 29.16 -13.10 -2.18
C PRO A 15 29.49 -14.18 -3.23
N SER A 16 28.83 -15.35 -3.13
CA SER A 16 29.15 -16.54 -3.95
C SER A 16 28.33 -16.63 -5.24
N THR A 17 27.28 -15.87 -5.38
CA THR A 17 26.41 -15.88 -6.57
C THR A 17 26.33 -14.47 -7.10
N SER A 18 26.87 -14.19 -8.29
CA SER A 18 26.84 -12.88 -8.95
C SER A 18 25.94 -11.83 -8.30
N SER A 19 26.50 -11.06 -7.40
CA SER A 19 26.11 -9.75 -6.80
C SER A 19 24.65 -9.28 -6.88
N ARG A 20 23.64 -10.17 -6.84
CA ARG A 20 22.25 -9.74 -6.85
C ARG A 20 21.79 -9.43 -5.43
N THR A 21 21.46 -8.18 -5.19
CA THR A 21 20.79 -7.78 -3.93
C THR A 21 19.31 -8.11 -4.01
N LEU A 22 18.74 -8.57 -2.89
CA LEU A 22 17.32 -8.84 -2.71
C LEU A 22 16.83 -8.05 -1.50
N VAL A 23 15.52 -7.81 -1.44
CA VAL A 23 14.86 -7.23 -0.28
C VAL A 23 14.17 -8.34 0.50
N LEU A 24 14.57 -8.53 1.75
CA LEU A 24 13.90 -9.40 2.70
C LEU A 24 12.99 -8.53 3.59
N ARG A 25 11.70 -8.81 3.53
CA ARG A 25 10.70 -8.13 4.35
C ARG A 25 10.11 -9.08 5.38
N VAL A 26 10.31 -8.78 6.65
CA VAL A 26 9.79 -9.56 7.77
C VAL A 26 8.61 -8.82 8.40
N TYR A 27 7.49 -9.50 8.53
CA TYR A 27 6.26 -8.94 9.09
C TYR A 27 6.32 -8.87 10.61
N GLY A 28 5.85 -7.77 11.16
CA GLY A 28 5.68 -7.64 12.60
C GLY A 28 4.55 -8.54 13.13
N PRO A 29 4.57 -8.92 14.41
CA PRO A 29 3.63 -9.88 15.00
C PRO A 29 2.16 -9.42 14.94
N SER A 30 1.90 -8.12 14.98
CA SER A 30 0.54 -7.55 14.94
C SER A 30 0.05 -7.20 13.53
N SER A 31 0.89 -7.36 12.52
CA SER A 31 0.57 -6.88 11.17
C SER A 31 -0.53 -7.70 10.47
N GLY A 32 -0.69 -8.97 10.83
CA GLY A 32 -1.72 -9.86 10.27
C GLY A 32 -3.15 -9.50 10.67
N VAL A 33 -3.33 -8.77 11.78
CA VAL A 33 -4.65 -8.29 12.23
C VAL A 33 -5.13 -7.11 11.36
N LEU A 34 -4.18 -6.28 10.90
CA LEU A 34 -4.47 -5.08 10.14
C LEU A 34 -4.53 -5.30 8.63
N ILE A 35 -3.74 -6.25 8.13
CA ILE A 35 -3.56 -6.47 6.69
C ILE A 35 -3.71 -7.96 6.36
N PRO A 36 -4.72 -8.36 5.55
CA PRO A 36 -4.86 -9.72 5.06
C PRO A 36 -3.71 -10.09 4.10
N ARG A 37 -2.70 -10.81 4.59
CA ARG A 37 -1.43 -11.07 3.89
C ARG A 37 -1.58 -11.79 2.55
N LEU A 38 -2.44 -12.79 2.49
CA LEU A 38 -2.70 -13.50 1.23
C LEU A 38 -3.21 -12.57 0.14
N ARG A 39 -4.08 -11.64 0.53
CA ARG A 39 -4.61 -10.64 -0.38
C ARG A 39 -3.55 -9.66 -0.85
N GLU A 40 -2.73 -9.16 0.07
CA GLU A 40 -1.61 -8.27 -0.26
C GLU A 40 -0.68 -8.94 -1.29
N LEU A 41 -0.27 -10.18 -1.05
CA LEU A 41 0.61 -10.93 -1.95
C LEU A 41 -0.02 -11.16 -3.33
N GLN A 42 -1.31 -11.49 -3.39
CA GLN A 42 -2.04 -11.65 -4.65
C GLN A 42 -2.04 -10.35 -5.46
N VAL A 43 -2.34 -9.24 -4.84
CA VAL A 43 -2.35 -7.92 -5.48
C VAL A 43 -0.96 -7.55 -5.98
N LEU A 44 0.08 -7.68 -5.14
CA LEU A 44 1.47 -7.40 -5.52
C LEU A 44 1.92 -8.28 -6.68
N HIS A 45 1.56 -9.56 -6.69
CA HIS A 45 1.88 -10.46 -7.79
C HIS A 45 1.23 -10.02 -9.10
N VAL A 46 -0.05 -9.68 -9.09
CA VAL A 46 -0.76 -9.18 -10.28
C VAL A 46 -0.14 -7.88 -10.79
N LEU A 47 0.13 -6.93 -9.90
CA LEU A 47 0.71 -5.65 -10.27
C LEU A 47 2.11 -5.79 -10.87
N SER A 48 2.98 -6.58 -10.25
CA SER A 48 4.35 -6.76 -10.75
C SER A 48 4.41 -7.57 -12.03
N SER A 49 3.60 -8.64 -12.17
CA SER A 49 3.64 -9.52 -13.31
C SER A 49 2.96 -8.95 -14.56
N ARG A 50 1.75 -8.39 -14.41
CA ARG A 50 0.93 -7.92 -15.54
C ARG A 50 1.15 -6.45 -15.87
N TYR A 51 1.26 -5.60 -14.84
CA TYR A 51 1.27 -4.14 -15.03
C TYR A 51 2.67 -3.54 -14.86
N LYS A 52 3.67 -4.33 -14.46
CA LYS A 52 5.03 -3.84 -14.16
C LYS A 52 5.03 -2.72 -13.11
N LEU A 53 4.09 -2.78 -12.18
CA LEU A 53 3.95 -1.90 -11.02
C LEU A 53 4.43 -2.63 -9.77
N GLY A 54 5.44 -2.07 -9.10
CA GLY A 54 6.03 -2.66 -7.89
C GLY A 54 7.05 -3.79 -8.14
N PRO A 55 7.69 -4.29 -7.07
CA PRO A 55 8.74 -5.31 -7.13
C PRO A 55 8.16 -6.69 -7.41
N ARG A 56 8.95 -7.54 -8.07
CA ARG A 56 8.63 -8.96 -8.19
C ARG A 56 8.78 -9.64 -6.84
N ILE A 57 7.89 -10.57 -6.56
CA ILE A 57 7.97 -11.43 -5.38
C ILE A 57 8.70 -12.71 -5.80
N TYR A 58 9.86 -12.96 -5.21
CA TYR A 58 10.67 -14.16 -5.49
C TYR A 58 10.33 -15.34 -4.59
N GLY A 59 9.81 -15.08 -3.40
CA GLY A 59 9.43 -16.10 -2.46
C GLY A 59 8.69 -15.55 -1.26
N THR A 60 8.00 -16.44 -0.55
CA THR A 60 7.28 -16.13 0.67
C THR A 60 7.59 -17.17 1.75
N PHE A 61 7.54 -16.77 3.00
CA PHE A 61 7.66 -17.62 4.16
C PHE A 61 6.67 -17.16 5.24
N THR A 62 6.53 -17.90 6.32
CA THR A 62 5.45 -17.73 7.33
C THR A 62 5.24 -16.28 7.76
N ASN A 63 6.31 -15.54 7.99
CA ASN A 63 6.25 -14.16 8.51
C ASN A 63 6.99 -13.17 7.62
N GLY A 64 7.06 -13.41 6.29
CA GLY A 64 7.74 -12.48 5.41
C GLY A 64 7.73 -12.87 3.93
N ARG A 65 8.48 -12.09 3.15
CA ARG A 65 8.67 -12.31 1.72
C ARG A 65 10.01 -11.81 1.24
N ILE A 66 10.43 -12.31 0.08
CA ILE A 66 11.63 -11.88 -0.64
C ILE A 66 11.18 -11.15 -1.90
N GLU A 67 11.63 -9.93 -2.05
CA GLU A 67 11.28 -9.02 -3.15
C GLU A 67 12.49 -8.66 -4.00
N GLU A 68 12.20 -8.21 -5.21
CA GLU A 68 13.16 -7.56 -6.08
C GLU A 68 13.72 -6.28 -5.42
N TYR A 69 15.04 -6.14 -5.48
CA TYR A 69 15.71 -4.91 -5.08
C TYR A 69 15.78 -3.95 -6.26
N PHE A 70 15.49 -2.70 -6.02
CA PHE A 70 15.71 -1.60 -6.96
C PHE A 70 16.84 -0.71 -6.45
N ASP A 71 17.87 -0.52 -7.28
CA ASP A 71 18.87 0.51 -7.05
C ASP A 71 18.18 1.89 -7.22
N SER A 72 17.96 2.56 -6.11
CA SER A 72 17.07 3.72 -6.08
C SER A 72 17.31 4.59 -4.86
N VAL A 73 16.82 5.81 -4.93
CA VAL A 73 16.74 6.75 -3.80
C VAL A 73 15.30 7.07 -3.46
N THR A 74 15.00 7.14 -2.18
CA THR A 74 13.69 7.61 -1.70
C THR A 74 13.56 9.11 -1.95
N LEU A 75 12.41 9.55 -2.44
CA LEU A 75 12.16 10.97 -2.66
C LEU A 75 12.04 11.74 -1.34
N THR A 76 12.30 13.02 -1.42
CA THR A 76 12.11 13.99 -0.34
C THR A 76 10.86 14.84 -0.56
N ALA A 77 10.44 15.57 0.47
CA ALA A 77 9.34 16.55 0.35
C ALA A 77 9.62 17.66 -0.67
N THR A 78 10.89 17.94 -0.96
CA THR A 78 11.30 18.90 -1.99
C THR A 78 11.18 18.27 -3.38
N ASP A 79 11.65 17.03 -3.56
CA ASP A 79 11.60 16.33 -4.85
C ASP A 79 10.20 16.22 -5.41
N ILE A 80 9.19 15.91 -4.58
CA ILE A 80 7.80 15.77 -5.05
C ILE A 80 7.16 17.10 -5.48
N ARG A 81 7.76 18.25 -5.14
CA ARG A 81 7.29 19.58 -5.56
C ARG A 81 7.94 20.05 -6.86
N GLU A 82 8.98 19.37 -7.29
CA GLU A 82 9.61 19.64 -8.56
C GLU A 82 8.64 19.25 -9.70
N PRO A 83 8.32 20.16 -10.65
CA PRO A 83 7.24 19.96 -11.64
C PRO A 83 7.40 18.69 -12.46
N GLN A 84 8.60 18.37 -12.92
CA GLN A 84 8.86 17.18 -13.72
C GLN A 84 8.67 15.89 -12.90
N THR A 85 9.21 15.84 -11.69
CA THR A 85 9.03 14.71 -10.75
C THR A 85 7.56 14.52 -10.41
N SER A 86 6.85 15.61 -10.14
CA SER A 86 5.41 15.61 -9.87
C SER A 86 4.59 15.06 -11.04
N ALA A 87 4.93 15.43 -12.27
CA ALA A 87 4.29 14.91 -13.48
C ALA A 87 4.52 13.39 -13.67
N TYR A 88 5.73 12.89 -13.39
CA TYR A 88 6.01 11.46 -13.41
C TYR A 88 5.23 10.70 -12.35
N ILE A 89 5.16 11.22 -11.12
CA ILE A 89 4.36 10.61 -10.05
C ILE A 89 2.89 10.53 -10.48
N ALA A 90 2.33 11.61 -11.02
CA ALA A 90 0.95 11.65 -11.48
C ALA A 90 0.69 10.61 -12.60
N ALA A 91 1.61 10.47 -13.56
CA ALA A 91 1.52 9.47 -14.62
C ALA A 91 1.50 8.03 -14.05
N ARG A 92 2.38 7.73 -13.08
CA ARG A 92 2.42 6.40 -12.43
C ARG A 92 1.17 6.13 -11.59
N MET A 93 0.61 7.16 -10.93
CA MET A 93 -0.66 7.04 -10.23
C MET A 93 -1.82 6.78 -11.20
N ALA A 94 -1.83 7.44 -12.36
CA ALA A 94 -2.84 7.18 -13.39
C ALA A 94 -2.77 5.73 -13.91
N GLU A 95 -1.57 5.18 -14.12
CA GLU A 95 -1.40 3.77 -14.47
C GLU A 95 -1.95 2.82 -13.39
N LEU A 96 -1.69 3.12 -12.10
CA LEU A 96 -2.26 2.35 -11.00
C LEU A 96 -3.79 2.42 -10.97
N HIS A 97 -4.36 3.60 -11.19
CA HIS A 97 -5.81 3.80 -11.26
C HIS A 97 -6.43 3.12 -12.48
N GLY A 98 -5.67 2.89 -13.55
CA GLY A 98 -6.10 2.15 -14.75
C GLY A 98 -6.05 0.62 -14.62
N VAL A 99 -5.61 0.08 -13.49
CA VAL A 99 -5.57 -1.37 -13.24
C VAL A 99 -6.99 -1.95 -13.21
N ASP A 100 -7.23 -3.03 -13.95
CA ASP A 100 -8.51 -3.72 -13.92
C ASP A 100 -8.74 -4.41 -12.57
N LEU A 101 -9.67 -3.88 -11.80
CA LEU A 101 -10.02 -4.40 -10.48
C LEU A 101 -10.52 -5.86 -10.52
N LYS A 102 -11.13 -6.31 -11.62
CA LYS A 102 -11.59 -7.70 -11.75
C LYS A 102 -10.42 -8.67 -11.77
N ILE A 103 -9.28 -8.27 -12.33
CA ILE A 103 -8.07 -9.08 -12.36
C ILE A 103 -7.44 -9.15 -10.96
N VAL A 104 -7.44 -8.03 -10.25
CA VAL A 104 -6.87 -7.93 -8.89
C VAL A 104 -7.75 -8.63 -7.85
N GLU A 105 -9.08 -8.47 -7.95
CA GLU A 105 -10.04 -9.03 -6.99
C GLU A 105 -10.35 -10.53 -7.26
N GLY A 106 -10.01 -11.03 -8.45
CA GLY A 106 -10.44 -12.35 -8.91
C GLY A 106 -11.92 -12.36 -9.35
N GLN A 107 -12.29 -13.31 -10.21
CA GLN A 107 -13.63 -13.39 -10.81
C GLN A 107 -14.77 -13.70 -9.82
N SER A 108 -14.45 -14.08 -8.59
CA SER A 108 -15.43 -14.49 -7.57
C SER A 108 -16.17 -13.35 -6.87
N HIS A 109 -15.73 -12.12 -7.05
CA HIS A 109 -16.41 -10.94 -6.52
C HIS A 109 -17.07 -10.21 -7.68
N GLY A 110 -18.35 -10.41 -7.90
CA GLY A 110 -19.13 -9.67 -8.90
C GLY A 110 -18.88 -8.15 -8.81
N SER A 111 -19.42 -7.37 -9.72
CA SER A 111 -19.18 -5.93 -9.92
C SER A 111 -19.41 -4.99 -8.68
N ASN A 112 -19.61 -5.55 -7.50
CA ASN A 112 -19.89 -4.79 -6.28
C ASN A 112 -18.61 -4.58 -5.46
N PHE A 113 -17.68 -3.79 -6.00
CA PHE A 113 -16.47 -3.39 -5.28
C PHE A 113 -16.83 -2.50 -4.09
N LYS A 114 -16.45 -2.96 -2.89
CA LYS A 114 -16.61 -2.13 -1.69
C LYS A 114 -15.42 -1.17 -1.59
N ILE A 115 -15.70 0.09 -1.28
CA ILE A 115 -14.68 1.12 -1.02
C ILE A 115 -13.76 0.63 0.11
N GLY A 116 -12.43 0.67 -0.12
CA GLY A 116 -11.42 0.13 0.80
C GLY A 116 -11.55 0.69 2.22
N VAL A 117 -11.70 2.01 2.37
CA VAL A 117 -11.85 2.65 3.67
C VAL A 117 -13.09 2.13 4.44
N ARG A 118 -14.17 1.75 3.72
CA ARG A 118 -15.35 1.15 4.37
C ARG A 118 -15.04 -0.23 4.95
N LYS A 119 -14.31 -1.06 4.19
CA LYS A 119 -13.87 -2.37 4.67
C LYS A 119 -12.97 -2.22 5.90
N ASN A 120 -12.05 -1.27 5.87
CA ASN A 120 -11.12 -1.02 6.99
C ASN A 120 -11.84 -0.60 8.25
N VAL A 121 -12.73 0.40 8.17
CA VAL A 121 -13.49 0.84 9.34
C VAL A 121 -14.34 -0.31 9.90
N GLN A 122 -14.99 -1.08 9.03
CA GLN A 122 -15.78 -2.24 9.46
C GLN A 122 -14.93 -3.33 10.14
N SER A 123 -13.69 -3.54 9.67
CA SER A 123 -12.77 -4.53 10.24
C SER A 123 -12.12 -4.04 11.54
N TRP A 124 -11.69 -2.78 11.59
CA TRP A 124 -10.89 -2.28 12.71
C TRP A 124 -11.70 -1.75 13.89
N LEU A 125 -12.93 -1.26 13.64
CA LEU A 125 -13.75 -0.67 14.71
C LEU A 125 -14.06 -1.65 15.86
N PRO A 126 -14.38 -2.95 15.61
CA PRO A 126 -14.52 -3.92 16.70
C PRO A 126 -13.24 -4.05 17.54
N HIS A 127 -12.08 -4.21 16.90
CA HIS A 127 -10.79 -4.32 17.60
C HIS A 127 -10.44 -3.05 18.38
N ALA A 128 -10.76 -1.87 17.85
CA ALA A 128 -10.57 -0.62 18.58
C ALA A 128 -11.47 -0.57 19.83
N ARG A 129 -12.69 -1.08 19.76
CA ARG A 129 -13.58 -1.21 20.92
C ARG A 129 -13.01 -2.18 21.97
N ASP A 130 -12.48 -3.33 21.54
CA ASP A 130 -11.85 -4.29 22.43
C ASP A 130 -10.66 -3.66 23.16
N VAL A 131 -9.80 -2.92 22.45
CA VAL A 131 -8.67 -2.19 23.06
C VAL A 131 -9.16 -1.15 24.08
N LEU A 132 -10.18 -0.36 23.73
CA LEU A 132 -10.73 0.64 24.67
C LEU A 132 -11.42 0.01 25.89
N ALA A 133 -11.84 -1.25 25.81
CA ALA A 133 -12.40 -1.98 26.96
C ALA A 133 -11.35 -2.46 27.97
N LEU A 134 -10.06 -2.47 27.60
CA LEU A 134 -8.98 -2.93 28.48
C LEU A 134 -8.92 -2.11 29.78
N PRO A 135 -8.66 -2.76 30.95
CA PRO A 135 -8.59 -2.06 32.24
C PRO A 135 -7.51 -0.95 32.31
N ALA A 136 -6.45 -1.08 31.50
CA ALA A 136 -5.37 -0.09 31.43
C ALA A 136 -5.80 1.24 30.77
N ILE A 137 -6.93 1.26 30.04
CA ILE A 137 -7.41 2.47 29.36
C ILE A 137 -8.24 3.31 30.33
N THR A 138 -7.81 4.54 30.53
CA THR A 138 -8.49 5.47 31.45
C THR A 138 -9.85 5.95 30.93
N PRO A 139 -10.78 6.34 31.81
CA PRO A 139 -12.05 6.94 31.39
C PRO A 139 -11.89 8.19 30.54
N ALA A 140 -10.84 8.98 30.77
CA ALA A 140 -10.53 10.16 29.97
C ALA A 140 -10.24 9.82 28.51
N ILE A 141 -9.37 8.80 28.27
CA ILE A 141 -9.06 8.31 26.92
C ILE A 141 -10.31 7.77 26.23
N ARG A 142 -11.14 6.99 26.92
CA ARG A 142 -12.41 6.48 26.37
C ARG A 142 -13.35 7.59 25.94
N LYS A 143 -13.45 8.66 26.74
CA LYS A 143 -14.28 9.83 26.44
C LYS A 143 -13.71 10.62 25.25
N GLU A 144 -12.41 10.75 25.14
CA GLU A 144 -11.73 11.45 24.03
C GLU A 144 -11.87 10.67 22.72
N LEU A 145 -11.65 9.36 22.76
CA LEU A 145 -11.78 8.43 21.62
C LEU A 145 -13.20 7.86 21.48
N ASP A 146 -14.22 8.69 21.62
CA ASP A 146 -15.64 8.35 21.54
C ASP A 146 -15.98 7.60 20.22
N LEU A 147 -15.84 6.26 20.25
CA LEU A 147 -16.08 5.43 19.07
C LEU A 147 -17.55 5.37 18.65
N ASP A 148 -18.48 5.65 19.53
CA ASP A 148 -19.90 5.71 19.19
C ASP A 148 -20.19 6.96 18.37
N ARG A 149 -19.66 8.10 18.82
CA ARG A 149 -19.72 9.34 18.05
C ARG A 149 -18.99 9.23 16.72
N PHE A 150 -17.83 8.56 16.70
CA PHE A 150 -17.12 8.27 15.46
C PHE A 150 -17.99 7.46 14.49
N GLN A 151 -18.61 6.38 14.96
CA GLN A 151 -19.46 5.53 14.13
C GLN A 151 -20.62 6.29 13.52
N ILE A 152 -21.32 7.12 14.31
CA ILE A 152 -22.43 7.95 13.82
C ILE A 152 -21.96 8.89 12.71
N LYS A 153 -20.82 9.58 12.92
CA LYS A 153 -20.24 10.49 11.92
C LYS A 153 -19.81 9.74 10.67
N TRP A 154 -19.19 8.57 10.84
CA TRP A 154 -18.78 7.71 9.76
C TRP A 154 -19.95 7.26 8.89
N GLU A 155 -21.02 6.79 9.47
CA GLU A 155 -22.22 6.37 8.76
C GLU A 155 -22.89 7.54 8.01
N SER A 156 -22.89 8.72 8.62
CA SER A 156 -23.39 9.95 7.97
C SER A 156 -22.52 10.33 6.77
N TYR A 157 -21.19 10.29 6.92
CA TYR A 157 -20.25 10.53 5.84
C TYR A 157 -20.42 9.53 4.68
N MET A 158 -20.58 8.25 4.98
CA MET A 158 -20.77 7.21 3.95
C MET A 158 -22.09 7.37 3.19
N ARG A 159 -23.15 7.85 3.85
CA ARG A 159 -24.40 8.19 3.17
C ARG A 159 -24.22 9.39 2.23
N TRP A 160 -23.57 10.43 2.72
CA TRP A 160 -23.25 11.61 1.90
C TRP A 160 -22.37 11.24 0.71
N LEU A 161 -21.30 10.47 0.90
CA LEU A 161 -20.40 10.04 -0.15
C LEU A 161 -21.15 9.28 -1.25
N LYS A 162 -22.03 8.36 -0.86
CA LYS A 162 -22.84 7.60 -1.81
C LYS A 162 -23.78 8.53 -2.63
N ALA A 163 -24.35 9.52 -1.99
CA ALA A 163 -25.25 10.48 -2.66
C ALA A 163 -24.49 11.45 -3.59
N ALA A 164 -23.28 11.87 -3.19
CA ALA A 164 -22.47 12.84 -3.93
C ALA A 164 -21.72 12.22 -5.13
N HIS A 165 -21.45 10.92 -5.12
CA HIS A 165 -20.60 10.23 -6.10
C HIS A 165 -21.26 8.97 -6.68
N VAL A 166 -22.51 9.10 -7.11
CA VAL A 166 -23.30 7.98 -7.68
C VAL A 166 -22.60 7.34 -8.88
N ASP A 167 -21.91 8.15 -9.72
CA ASP A 167 -21.26 7.70 -10.95
C ASP A 167 -19.74 7.49 -10.81
N ALA A 168 -19.20 7.56 -9.59
CA ALA A 168 -17.78 7.34 -9.39
C ALA A 168 -17.41 5.86 -9.57
N HIS A 169 -16.51 5.59 -10.51
CA HIS A 169 -15.97 4.26 -10.69
C HIS A 169 -14.86 3.97 -9.67
N PRO A 170 -14.88 2.80 -9.01
CA PRO A 170 -13.81 2.41 -8.12
C PRO A 170 -12.51 2.20 -8.90
N VAL A 171 -11.39 2.64 -8.32
CA VAL A 171 -10.04 2.44 -8.86
C VAL A 171 -9.13 1.86 -7.78
N LEU A 172 -8.03 1.23 -8.21
CA LEU A 172 -7.01 0.77 -7.29
C LEU A 172 -6.17 1.95 -6.82
N CYS A 173 -6.18 2.24 -5.51
CA CYS A 173 -5.46 3.37 -4.93
C CYS A 173 -4.25 2.90 -4.11
N HIS A 174 -3.20 3.73 -4.09
CA HIS A 174 -2.03 3.49 -3.25
C HIS A 174 -2.33 3.66 -1.75
N ASN A 175 -3.20 4.56 -1.38
CA ASN A 175 -3.62 4.95 -0.02
C ASN A 175 -2.54 5.56 0.89
N ASP A 176 -1.25 5.49 0.53
CA ASP A 176 -0.14 6.08 1.28
C ASP A 176 0.97 6.57 0.33
N ALA A 177 0.61 7.38 -0.65
CA ALA A 177 1.51 7.93 -1.67
C ALA A 177 2.29 9.15 -1.17
N GLN A 178 2.92 9.04 0.00
CA GLN A 178 3.82 10.07 0.53
C GLN A 178 5.23 9.89 -0.02
N TYR A 179 6.05 10.95 -0.01
CA TYR A 179 7.40 10.94 -0.61
C TYR A 179 8.30 9.80 -0.13
N GLY A 180 8.21 9.39 1.14
CA GLY A 180 8.98 8.28 1.71
C GLY A 180 8.65 6.91 1.11
N ASN A 181 7.53 6.77 0.42
CA ASN A 181 7.09 5.55 -0.25
C ASN A 181 7.27 5.59 -1.77
N ILE A 182 7.95 6.61 -2.28
CA ILE A 182 8.20 6.80 -3.71
C ILE A 182 9.70 6.75 -3.96
N LEU A 183 10.13 5.90 -4.88
CA LEU A 183 11.53 5.73 -5.24
C LEU A 183 11.82 6.28 -6.64
N ARG A 184 12.97 6.94 -6.77
CA ARG A 184 13.59 7.29 -8.04
C ARG A 184 14.72 6.31 -8.32
N LEU A 185 14.64 5.59 -9.44
CA LEU A 185 15.69 4.64 -9.85
C LEU A 185 16.97 5.38 -10.24
N ASN A 186 18.14 4.86 -9.81
CA ASN A 186 19.45 5.44 -10.11
C ASN A 186 19.91 5.16 -11.55
N ASN A 187 19.49 4.02 -12.14
CA ASN A 187 19.92 3.56 -13.46
C ASN A 187 18.90 3.88 -14.56
N ALA A 188 18.38 5.11 -14.60
CA ALA A 188 17.76 5.62 -15.81
C ALA A 188 18.89 5.89 -16.81
N GLU A 189 19.22 4.93 -17.69
CA GLU A 189 20.16 5.16 -18.80
C GLU A 189 19.63 6.35 -19.63
N GLU A 190 20.32 7.46 -19.55
CA GLU A 190 20.10 8.61 -20.42
C GLU A 190 20.32 8.13 -21.87
N GLY A 191 19.27 8.00 -22.64
CA GLY A 191 19.38 7.81 -24.08
C GLY A 191 18.65 6.65 -24.73
N LYS A 192 17.92 5.79 -24.02
CA LYS A 192 17.03 4.80 -24.66
C LYS A 192 15.58 5.24 -24.58
N PRO A 193 14.92 5.50 -25.75
CA PRO A 193 13.60 6.15 -25.77
C PRO A 193 12.43 5.29 -25.31
N GLU A 194 12.55 4.04 -24.93
CA GLU A 194 11.35 3.20 -24.84
C GLU A 194 11.02 2.48 -23.53
N HIS A 195 11.87 2.35 -22.51
CA HIS A 195 11.43 1.58 -21.32
C HIS A 195 12.00 1.95 -19.94
N HIS A 196 12.82 2.99 -19.77
CA HIS A 196 13.54 3.22 -18.51
C HIS A 196 13.46 4.63 -17.94
N GLN A 197 12.42 5.38 -18.30
CA GLN A 197 12.19 6.67 -17.65
C GLN A 197 11.74 6.44 -16.21
N VAL A 198 12.33 7.25 -15.31
CA VAL A 198 12.00 7.37 -13.89
C VAL A 198 10.74 6.58 -13.54
N ARG A 199 10.92 5.35 -13.07
CA ARG A 199 9.82 4.63 -12.46
C ARG A 199 9.80 5.06 -11.01
N PRO A 200 8.89 5.92 -10.56
CA PRO A 200 8.56 5.92 -9.16
C PRO A 200 8.04 4.51 -8.90
N SER A 201 8.92 3.63 -8.44
CA SER A 201 8.51 2.33 -7.98
C SER A 201 7.76 2.61 -6.69
N VAL A 202 6.45 2.55 -6.80
CA VAL A 202 5.54 2.60 -5.68
C VAL A 202 5.87 1.41 -4.80
N HIS A 203 6.72 1.62 -3.79
CA HIS A 203 7.21 0.55 -2.92
C HIS A 203 6.17 0.07 -1.93
N TYR A 204 5.09 0.80 -1.75
CA TYR A 204 4.03 0.44 -0.84
C TYR A 204 2.67 0.71 -1.43
N ILE A 205 2.10 -0.32 -1.99
CA ILE A 205 0.66 -0.39 -2.06
C ILE A 205 0.24 -1.04 -0.74
N SER A 206 0.05 -0.23 0.29
CA SER A 206 -0.72 -0.64 1.44
C SER A 206 -2.16 -0.78 0.96
N PHE A 207 -2.48 -1.96 0.44
CA PHE A 207 -3.86 -2.29 0.20
C PHE A 207 -4.48 -2.53 1.57
N SER A 208 -4.94 -1.47 2.16
CA SER A 208 -5.95 -1.56 3.18
C SER A 208 -7.20 -2.09 2.47
N SER A 209 -7.29 -3.41 2.44
CA SER A 209 -8.48 -4.12 2.00
C SER A 209 -9.69 -3.77 2.84
#